data_9e310a57f85bf384b84bd3ea0a3b23dc
#
_entry.id   9e310a57f85bf384b84bd3ea0a3b23dc
#
_cell.length_a   1.000
_cell.length_b   1.000
_cell.length_c   1.000
_cell.angle_alpha   90.00
_cell.angle_beta   90.00
_cell.angle_gamma   90.00
#
_symmetry.space_group_name_H-M   'P 1'
#
loop_
_entity.id
_entity.type
_entity.pdbx_description
1 polymer ?
#
loop_
_entity_poly.entity_id
_entity_poly.type
_entity_poly.pdbx_seq_one_letter_code
_entity_poly.pdbx_strand_id
1 'polypeptide(L)'
;MVRDGTTKSRIKRDIEFLYEIGTLKNTERSWQQFMGSGCASVPEHTFRVMFLALLIARGEKFDDEEKIIKMALVHDVAETRTGDANYLAAVYVTRDEKRAAADTFLGTAFADLYRDVLEEYEERKTSASKIVKDADNLDVDIELKEMEERGSIIARKMEPSRKLIRAKKLYTNTAKKIWDELQKANPASWHLKANKWVKMENAGK
;
A
#
# COMPACT_ATOMS: atom_id res chain seq x y z
N MET A 1 12.74 -34.93 -24.71
CA MET A 1 11.96 -33.86 -25.33
C MET A 1 10.60 -33.64 -24.62
N VAL A 2 10.60 -33.38 -23.30
CA VAL A 2 9.36 -33.17 -22.49
C VAL A 2 9.29 -31.75 -21.88
N ARG A 3 10.21 -30.85 -22.26
CA ARG A 3 10.30 -29.51 -21.63
C ARG A 3 9.46 -28.40 -22.27
N ASP A 4 8.90 -28.59 -23.46
CA ASP A 4 8.24 -27.47 -24.19
C ASP A 4 6.78 -27.25 -23.77
N GLY A 5 6.04 -28.29 -23.40
CA GLY A 5 4.62 -28.17 -23.00
C GLY A 5 4.42 -27.50 -21.64
N THR A 6 5.31 -27.75 -20.68
CA THR A 6 5.25 -27.17 -19.33
C THR A 6 5.62 -25.69 -19.34
N THR A 7 6.60 -25.30 -20.16
CA THR A 7 7.04 -23.89 -20.27
C THR A 7 5.96 -23.03 -20.95
N LYS A 8 5.34 -23.52 -22.04
CA LYS A 8 4.22 -22.82 -22.70
C LYS A 8 3.02 -22.65 -21.78
N SER A 9 2.67 -23.67 -20.99
CA SER A 9 1.57 -23.61 -20.03
C SER A 9 1.85 -22.58 -18.95
N ARG A 10 3.10 -22.49 -18.48
CA ARG A 10 3.49 -21.50 -17.45
C ARG A 10 3.43 -20.08 -17.98
N ILE A 11 3.98 -19.80 -19.16
CA ILE A 11 3.91 -18.45 -19.77
C ILE A 11 2.45 -18.01 -19.97
N LYS A 12 1.57 -18.93 -20.39
CA LYS A 12 0.14 -18.62 -20.50
C LYS A 12 -0.43 -18.19 -19.15
N ARG A 13 -0.14 -18.92 -18.08
CA ARG A 13 -0.62 -18.59 -16.73
C ARG A 13 -0.02 -17.26 -16.22
N ASP A 14 1.24 -16.97 -16.54
CA ASP A 14 1.87 -15.70 -16.20
C ASP A 14 1.20 -14.51 -16.90
N ILE A 15 0.81 -14.67 -18.17
CA ILE A 15 0.05 -13.65 -18.91
C ILE A 15 -1.35 -13.45 -18.29
N GLU A 16 -2.03 -14.54 -17.94
CA GLU A 16 -3.33 -14.47 -17.25
C GLU A 16 -3.20 -13.73 -15.91
N PHE A 17 -2.14 -14.01 -15.16
CA PHE A 17 -1.83 -13.30 -13.91
C PHE A 17 -1.61 -11.79 -14.14
N LEU A 18 -0.88 -11.42 -15.21
CA LEU A 18 -0.67 -10.00 -15.52
C LEU A 18 -1.99 -9.29 -15.87
N TYR A 19 -2.90 -9.96 -16.57
CA TYR A 19 -4.25 -9.41 -16.79
C TYR A 19 -5.04 -9.32 -15.47
N GLU A 20 -4.96 -10.34 -14.63
CA GLU A 20 -5.66 -10.40 -13.35
C GLU A 20 -5.23 -9.25 -12.44
N ILE A 21 -3.93 -9.08 -12.16
CA ILE A 21 -3.44 -7.95 -11.34
C ILE A 21 -3.71 -6.59 -12.01
N GLY A 22 -3.74 -6.53 -13.34
CA GLY A 22 -4.11 -5.33 -14.08
C GLY A 22 -5.54 -4.87 -13.81
N THR A 23 -6.43 -5.75 -13.33
CA THR A 23 -7.79 -5.37 -12.94
C THR A 23 -7.85 -4.53 -11.68
N LEU A 24 -6.83 -4.56 -10.83
CA LEU A 24 -6.76 -3.74 -9.62
C LEU A 24 -6.92 -2.23 -9.88
N LYS A 25 -6.56 -1.76 -11.09
CA LYS A 25 -6.83 -0.37 -11.50
C LYS A 25 -8.31 0.04 -11.43
N ASN A 26 -9.21 -0.95 -11.48
CA ASN A 26 -10.66 -0.76 -11.38
C ASN A 26 -11.19 -1.07 -9.97
N THR A 27 -10.30 -1.43 -9.04
CA THR A 27 -10.62 -1.65 -7.63
C THR A 27 -10.31 -0.37 -6.89
N GLU A 28 -11.34 0.42 -6.65
CA GLU A 28 -11.24 1.64 -5.87
C GLU A 28 -11.08 1.29 -4.39
N ARG A 29 -10.34 2.10 -3.66
CA ARG A 29 -10.26 1.97 -2.20
C ARG A 29 -11.67 2.15 -1.62
N SER A 30 -12.10 1.20 -0.80
CA SER A 30 -13.45 1.18 -0.22
C SER A 30 -13.76 2.37 0.69
N TRP A 31 -12.73 3.15 1.05
CA TRP A 31 -12.86 4.49 1.64
C TRP A 31 -13.76 5.43 0.85
N GLN A 32 -13.89 5.24 -0.45
CA GLN A 32 -14.78 6.01 -1.31
C GLN A 32 -16.22 6.02 -0.80
N GLN A 33 -16.65 4.96 -0.11
CA GLN A 33 -17.97 4.92 0.54
C GLN A 33 -18.18 6.11 1.50
N PHE A 34 -17.12 6.59 2.16
CA PHE A 34 -17.20 7.66 3.16
C PHE A 34 -16.65 8.99 2.65
N MET A 35 -15.66 8.93 1.77
CA MET A 35 -14.90 10.09 1.31
C MET A 35 -15.46 10.70 0.03
N GLY A 36 -16.30 9.98 -0.70
CA GLY A 36 -16.75 10.37 -2.02
C GLY A 36 -15.72 10.04 -3.11
N SER A 37 -15.93 10.58 -4.31
CA SER A 37 -15.05 10.33 -5.45
C SER A 37 -13.64 10.91 -5.24
N GLY A 38 -12.65 10.29 -5.87
CA GLY A 38 -11.25 10.76 -5.88
C GLY A 38 -10.36 10.07 -4.87
N CYS A 39 -10.79 8.94 -4.31
CA CYS A 39 -9.89 8.02 -3.62
C CYS A 39 -8.95 7.32 -4.61
N ALA A 40 -7.76 6.96 -4.14
CA ALA A 40 -6.81 6.19 -4.92
C ALA A 40 -7.38 4.80 -5.27
N SER A 41 -6.98 4.25 -6.40
CA SER A 41 -7.12 2.82 -6.69
C SER A 41 -6.09 2.01 -5.91
N VAL A 42 -6.29 0.69 -5.82
CA VAL A 42 -5.35 -0.21 -5.13
C VAL A 42 -3.91 -0.09 -5.68
N PRO A 43 -3.66 -0.04 -7.01
CA PRO A 43 -2.31 0.17 -7.52
C PRO A 43 -1.70 1.53 -7.19
N GLU A 44 -2.48 2.60 -7.17
CA GLU A 44 -1.99 3.93 -6.79
C GLU A 44 -1.58 3.96 -5.32
N HIS A 45 -2.37 3.35 -4.45
CA HIS A 45 -2.04 3.09 -3.06
C HIS A 45 -0.74 2.26 -2.94
N THR A 46 -0.68 1.10 -3.59
CA THR A 46 0.47 0.20 -3.54
C THR A 46 1.75 0.91 -3.98
N PHE A 47 1.69 1.74 -5.02
CA PHE A 47 2.85 2.50 -5.48
C PHE A 47 3.41 3.42 -4.39
N ARG A 48 2.56 4.15 -3.69
CA ARG A 48 3.01 5.03 -2.60
C ARG A 48 3.46 4.24 -1.37
N VAL A 49 2.78 3.13 -1.05
CA VAL A 49 3.17 2.23 0.05
C VAL A 49 4.58 1.68 -0.14
N MET A 50 5.01 1.34 -1.36
CA MET A 50 6.39 0.90 -1.62
C MET A 50 7.42 1.95 -1.20
N PHE A 51 7.21 3.23 -1.53
CA PHE A 51 8.12 4.31 -1.12
C PHE A 51 8.07 4.59 0.38
N LEU A 52 6.88 4.55 0.99
CA LEU A 52 6.74 4.70 2.44
C LEU A 52 7.44 3.57 3.19
N ALA A 53 7.29 2.34 2.73
CA ALA A 53 7.93 1.18 3.34
C ALA A 53 9.46 1.28 3.27
N LEU A 54 10.03 1.71 2.14
CA LEU A 54 11.45 1.98 2.01
C LEU A 54 11.91 3.11 2.94
N LEU A 55 11.15 4.19 3.05
CA LEU A 55 11.47 5.30 3.95
C LEU A 55 11.51 4.83 5.41
N ILE A 56 10.53 4.03 5.81
CA ILE A 56 10.48 3.46 7.16
C ILE A 56 11.63 2.47 7.36
N ALA A 57 11.89 1.57 6.41
CA ALA A 57 12.98 0.59 6.48
C ALA A 57 14.33 1.28 6.73
N ARG A 58 14.64 2.33 5.96
CA ARG A 58 15.86 3.13 6.13
C ARG A 58 15.92 3.82 7.49
N GLY A 59 14.80 4.37 7.96
CA GLY A 59 14.71 4.99 9.28
C GLY A 59 14.90 4.01 10.43
N GLU A 60 14.46 2.77 10.26
CA GLU A 60 14.64 1.66 11.22
C GLU A 60 15.95 0.88 10.99
N LYS A 61 16.76 1.25 9.99
CA LYS A 61 18.04 0.58 9.62
C LYS A 61 17.82 -0.90 9.26
N PHE A 62 16.78 -1.17 8.51
CA PHE A 62 16.47 -2.51 8.01
C PHE A 62 17.10 -2.68 6.63
N ASP A 63 18.03 -3.63 6.49
CA ASP A 63 18.93 -3.71 5.33
C ASP A 63 18.32 -4.41 4.10
N ASP A 64 17.33 -5.30 4.27
CA ASP A 64 16.73 -6.06 3.16
C ASP A 64 15.61 -5.25 2.47
N GLU A 65 16.02 -4.21 1.73
CA GLU A 65 15.09 -3.38 0.94
C GLU A 65 14.38 -4.16 -0.17
N GLU A 66 15.01 -5.19 -0.73
CA GLU A 66 14.40 -6.04 -1.74
C GLU A 66 13.16 -6.75 -1.19
N LYS A 67 13.27 -7.32 0.01
CA LYS A 67 12.14 -7.95 0.70
C LYS A 67 11.02 -6.95 0.98
N ILE A 68 11.36 -5.75 1.43
CA ILE A 68 10.39 -4.67 1.70
C ILE A 68 9.62 -4.32 0.44
N ILE A 69 10.31 -4.12 -0.70
CA ILE A 69 9.65 -3.78 -1.97
C ILE A 69 8.74 -4.92 -2.43
N LYS A 70 9.23 -6.17 -2.41
CA LYS A 70 8.44 -7.34 -2.79
C LYS A 70 7.18 -7.48 -1.93
N MET A 71 7.31 -7.29 -0.62
CA MET A 71 6.22 -7.39 0.33
C MET A 71 5.18 -6.28 0.11
N ALA A 72 5.63 -5.03 -0.05
CA ALA A 72 4.76 -3.90 -0.35
C ALA A 72 4.07 -4.04 -1.73
N LEU A 73 4.75 -4.61 -2.73
CA LEU A 73 4.18 -4.85 -4.06
C LEU A 73 3.00 -5.82 -4.04
N VAL A 74 3.05 -6.85 -3.18
CA VAL A 74 2.07 -7.94 -3.23
C VAL A 74 1.03 -7.89 -2.11
N HIS A 75 1.14 -6.97 -1.15
CA HIS A 75 0.35 -7.00 0.08
C HIS A 75 -1.17 -7.00 -0.15
N ASP A 76 -1.66 -6.34 -1.20
CA ASP A 76 -3.08 -6.23 -1.55
C ASP A 76 -3.45 -7.00 -2.85
N VAL A 77 -2.58 -7.88 -3.37
CA VAL A 77 -2.88 -8.63 -4.61
C VAL A 77 -4.13 -9.50 -4.48
N ALA A 78 -4.44 -10.02 -3.29
CA ALA A 78 -5.66 -10.78 -3.04
C ALA A 78 -6.95 -10.00 -3.36
N GLU A 79 -6.89 -8.68 -3.33
CA GLU A 79 -8.03 -7.81 -3.62
C GLU A 79 -8.50 -7.86 -5.08
N THR A 80 -7.71 -8.44 -6.00
CA THR A 80 -8.19 -8.78 -7.35
C THR A 80 -9.45 -9.65 -7.31
N ARG A 81 -9.58 -10.48 -6.27
CA ARG A 81 -10.68 -11.45 -6.10
C ARG A 81 -11.62 -11.12 -4.96
N THR A 82 -11.13 -10.44 -3.92
CA THR A 82 -11.92 -10.14 -2.73
C THR A 82 -12.45 -8.71 -2.70
N GLY A 83 -11.90 -7.81 -3.52
CA GLY A 83 -12.10 -6.37 -3.40
C GLY A 83 -11.44 -5.80 -2.15
N ASP A 84 -11.27 -4.50 -2.09
CA ASP A 84 -10.84 -3.79 -0.87
C ASP A 84 -11.99 -3.78 0.18
N ALA A 85 -11.69 -3.79 1.45
CA ALA A 85 -12.67 -3.65 2.51
C ALA A 85 -12.26 -2.59 3.53
N ASN A 86 -13.12 -1.60 3.68
CA ASN A 86 -12.95 -0.64 4.76
C ASN A 86 -13.25 -1.25 6.14
N TYR A 87 -12.87 -0.52 7.17
CA TYR A 87 -13.00 -0.94 8.56
C TYR A 87 -14.44 -1.28 8.99
N LEU A 88 -15.46 -0.71 8.33
CA LEU A 88 -16.85 -1.01 8.63
C LEU A 88 -17.28 -2.33 7.96
N ALA A 89 -16.97 -2.49 6.68
CA ALA A 89 -17.26 -3.74 5.96
C ALA A 89 -16.59 -4.95 6.64
N ALA A 90 -15.35 -4.79 7.12
CA ALA A 90 -14.60 -5.85 7.80
C ALA A 90 -15.27 -6.37 9.11
N VAL A 91 -16.21 -5.61 9.69
CA VAL A 91 -16.99 -6.07 10.86
C VAL A 91 -18.05 -7.11 10.47
N TYR A 92 -18.60 -7.00 9.25
CA TYR A 92 -19.77 -7.78 8.83
C TYR A 92 -19.47 -8.82 7.75
N VAL A 93 -18.34 -8.69 7.04
CA VAL A 93 -17.97 -9.53 5.90
C VAL A 93 -16.63 -10.20 6.18
N THR A 94 -16.62 -11.53 6.18
CA THR A 94 -15.38 -12.32 6.18
C THR A 94 -15.00 -12.65 4.76
N ARG A 95 -13.73 -12.37 4.39
CA ARG A 95 -13.15 -12.67 3.08
C ARG A 95 -12.01 -13.67 3.24
N ASP A 96 -11.94 -14.63 2.34
CA ASP A 96 -10.86 -15.62 2.32
C ASP A 96 -9.68 -15.07 1.49
N GLU A 97 -9.03 -14.02 2.03
CA GLU A 97 -7.89 -13.37 1.39
C GLU A 97 -6.70 -14.33 1.21
N LYS A 98 -6.49 -15.22 2.19
CA LYS A 98 -5.44 -16.23 2.10
C LYS A 98 -5.65 -17.15 0.91
N ARG A 99 -6.85 -17.67 0.73
CA ARG A 99 -7.18 -18.52 -0.42
C ARG A 99 -7.14 -17.74 -1.72
N ALA A 100 -7.68 -16.52 -1.76
CA ALA A 100 -7.64 -15.66 -2.94
C ALA A 100 -6.19 -15.41 -3.40
N ALA A 101 -5.28 -15.07 -2.47
CA ALA A 101 -3.87 -14.91 -2.76
C ALA A 101 -3.24 -16.20 -3.28
N ALA A 102 -3.44 -17.33 -2.59
CA ALA A 102 -2.91 -18.62 -3.01
C ALA A 102 -3.32 -18.97 -4.43
N ASP A 103 -4.62 -18.83 -4.75
CA ASP A 103 -5.16 -19.12 -6.07
C ASP A 103 -4.66 -18.15 -7.15
N THR A 104 -4.43 -16.87 -6.79
CA THR A 104 -3.90 -15.85 -7.71
C THR A 104 -2.47 -16.17 -8.14
N PHE A 105 -1.63 -16.60 -7.23
CA PHE A 105 -0.24 -16.93 -7.53
C PHE A 105 -0.02 -18.37 -8.03
N LEU A 106 -1.02 -19.25 -7.93
CA LEU A 106 -0.90 -20.66 -8.31
C LEU A 106 -0.47 -20.84 -9.76
N GLY A 107 0.62 -21.59 -9.96
CA GLY A 107 1.16 -21.93 -11.27
C GLY A 107 1.86 -20.79 -12.02
N THR A 108 2.02 -19.63 -11.38
CA THR A 108 2.75 -18.49 -11.94
C THR A 108 4.25 -18.56 -11.66
N ALA A 109 5.02 -17.74 -12.37
CA ALA A 109 6.45 -17.51 -12.09
C ALA A 109 6.69 -16.84 -10.74
N PHE A 110 5.64 -16.30 -10.11
CA PHE A 110 5.67 -15.49 -8.89
C PHE A 110 5.16 -16.23 -7.65
N ALA A 111 5.02 -17.56 -7.73
CA ALA A 111 4.49 -18.38 -6.61
C ALA A 111 5.30 -18.27 -5.31
N ASP A 112 6.61 -17.95 -5.42
CA ASP A 112 7.48 -17.65 -4.29
C ASP A 112 7.06 -16.38 -3.53
N LEU A 113 6.54 -15.37 -4.24
CA LEU A 113 6.08 -14.13 -3.59
C LEU A 113 4.89 -14.38 -2.64
N TYR A 114 4.02 -15.32 -2.97
CA TYR A 114 2.98 -15.74 -2.03
C TYR A 114 3.57 -16.44 -0.81
N ARG A 115 4.31 -17.53 -1.05
CA ARG A 115 4.78 -18.43 0.01
C ARG A 115 5.80 -17.78 0.95
N ASP A 116 6.76 -17.02 0.38
CA ASP A 116 7.93 -16.55 1.12
C ASP A 116 7.80 -15.09 1.59
N VAL A 117 6.81 -14.35 1.04
CA VAL A 117 6.66 -12.91 1.31
C VAL A 117 5.27 -12.56 1.84
N LEU A 118 4.20 -12.97 1.14
CA LEU A 118 2.85 -12.56 1.52
C LEU A 118 2.36 -13.28 2.78
N GLU A 119 2.67 -14.57 2.96
CA GLU A 119 2.34 -15.28 4.20
C GLU A 119 3.06 -14.63 5.40
N GLU A 120 4.32 -14.21 5.25
CA GLU A 120 5.05 -13.47 6.30
C GLU A 120 4.37 -12.12 6.60
N TYR A 121 3.92 -11.42 5.55
CA TYR A 121 3.18 -10.17 5.73
C TYR A 121 1.91 -10.40 6.55
N GLU A 122 1.12 -11.42 6.25
CA GLU A 122 -0.11 -11.72 6.97
C GLU A 122 0.10 -12.10 8.44
N GLU A 123 1.20 -12.74 8.77
CA GLU A 123 1.50 -13.11 10.16
C GLU A 123 1.86 -11.93 11.07
N ARG A 124 2.29 -10.78 10.53
CA ARG A 124 2.68 -9.56 11.29
C ARG A 124 3.74 -9.77 12.37
N LYS A 125 4.56 -10.81 12.28
CA LYS A 125 5.53 -11.14 13.33
C LYS A 125 6.89 -10.46 13.13
N THR A 126 7.34 -10.36 11.89
CA THR A 126 8.68 -9.89 11.53
C THR A 126 8.76 -8.36 11.47
N SER A 127 9.99 -7.83 11.47
CA SER A 127 10.23 -6.41 11.27
C SER A 127 9.77 -5.95 9.88
N ALA A 128 10.02 -6.77 8.83
CA ALA A 128 9.59 -6.46 7.47
C ALA A 128 8.06 -6.31 7.39
N SER A 129 7.30 -7.28 7.90
CA SER A 129 5.83 -7.23 7.88
C SER A 129 5.25 -6.05 8.66
N LYS A 130 5.90 -5.65 9.76
CA LYS A 130 5.51 -4.47 10.56
C LYS A 130 5.81 -3.18 9.83
N ILE A 131 6.96 -3.07 9.18
CA ILE A 131 7.35 -1.91 8.36
C ILE A 131 6.35 -1.69 7.23
N VAL A 132 6.02 -2.74 6.47
CA VAL A 132 5.07 -2.64 5.36
C VAL A 132 3.66 -2.32 5.87
N LYS A 133 3.23 -2.91 6.99
CA LYS A 133 1.92 -2.57 7.59
C LYS A 133 1.85 -1.14 8.10
N ASP A 134 2.95 -0.61 8.62
CA ASP A 134 3.04 0.80 8.99
C ASP A 134 2.89 1.72 7.76
N ALA A 135 3.54 1.35 6.65
CA ALA A 135 3.45 2.09 5.40
C ALA A 135 2.01 2.09 4.84
N ASP A 136 1.36 0.94 4.81
CA ASP A 136 -0.05 0.79 4.43
C ASP A 136 -0.96 1.69 5.28
N ASN A 137 -0.80 1.67 6.60
CA ASN A 137 -1.56 2.55 7.50
C ASN A 137 -1.29 4.04 7.25
N LEU A 138 -0.04 4.43 7.01
CA LEU A 138 0.34 5.84 6.79
C LEU A 138 -0.16 6.39 5.46
N ASP A 139 -0.31 5.55 4.44
CA ASP A 139 -0.85 5.97 3.15
C ASP A 139 -2.26 6.53 3.29
N VAL A 140 -3.09 5.96 4.16
CA VAL A 140 -4.41 6.51 4.50
C VAL A 140 -4.31 7.93 5.07
N ASP A 141 -3.30 8.20 5.92
CA ASP A 141 -3.12 9.54 6.49
C ASP A 141 -2.68 10.56 5.43
N ILE A 142 -1.85 10.14 4.46
CA ILE A 142 -1.45 11.01 3.33
C ILE A 142 -2.68 11.35 2.48
N GLU A 143 -3.47 10.34 2.11
CA GLU A 143 -4.68 10.55 1.30
C GLU A 143 -5.68 11.47 2.01
N LEU A 144 -5.88 11.29 3.32
CA LEU A 144 -6.72 12.17 4.14
C LEU A 144 -6.21 13.62 4.15
N LYS A 145 -4.89 13.85 4.21
CA LYS A 145 -4.30 15.19 4.14
C LYS A 145 -4.49 15.83 2.77
N GLU A 146 -4.36 15.05 1.68
CA GLU A 146 -4.64 15.50 0.32
C GLU A 146 -6.12 15.90 0.16
N MET A 147 -7.04 15.15 0.76
CA MET A 147 -8.46 15.44 0.75
C MET A 147 -8.79 16.67 1.60
N GLU A 148 -8.17 16.84 2.75
CA GLU A 148 -8.32 18.03 3.59
C GLU A 148 -7.90 19.28 2.84
N GLU A 149 -6.80 19.26 2.11
CA GLU A 149 -6.32 20.38 1.29
C GLU A 149 -7.31 20.72 0.16
N ARG A 150 -8.02 19.72 -0.36
CA ARG A 150 -9.12 19.92 -1.34
C ARG A 150 -10.44 20.36 -0.70
N GLY A 151 -10.46 20.61 0.61
CA GLY A 151 -11.63 21.12 1.34
C GLY A 151 -12.54 20.06 1.97
N SER A 152 -12.12 18.77 2.00
CA SER A 152 -12.91 17.72 2.67
C SER A 152 -12.89 17.89 4.18
N ILE A 153 -14.07 18.05 4.78
CA ILE A 153 -14.23 18.12 6.24
C ILE A 153 -14.17 16.74 6.90
N ILE A 154 -14.36 15.67 6.13
CA ILE A 154 -14.36 14.27 6.62
C ILE A 154 -12.96 13.92 7.16
N ALA A 155 -11.90 14.34 6.49
CA ALA A 155 -10.53 14.12 6.93
C ALA A 155 -10.32 14.56 8.38
N ARG A 156 -10.79 15.77 8.72
CA ARG A 156 -10.73 16.29 10.11
C ARG A 156 -11.59 15.48 11.09
N LYS A 157 -12.77 15.01 10.66
CA LYS A 157 -13.63 14.17 11.50
C LYS A 157 -13.02 12.81 11.80
N MET A 158 -12.13 12.31 10.96
CA MET A 158 -11.42 11.05 11.17
C MET A 158 -10.17 11.19 12.07
N GLU A 159 -9.74 12.40 12.40
CA GLU A 159 -8.54 12.65 13.20
C GLU A 159 -8.50 11.84 14.54
N PRO A 160 -9.59 11.74 15.35
CA PRO A 160 -9.56 10.96 16.58
C PRO A 160 -9.21 9.48 16.35
N SER A 161 -9.80 8.86 15.32
CA SER A 161 -9.51 7.46 14.98
C SER A 161 -8.09 7.30 14.46
N ARG A 162 -7.59 8.26 13.67
CA ARG A 162 -6.22 8.24 13.15
C ARG A 162 -5.17 8.43 14.27
N LYS A 163 -5.43 9.26 15.26
CA LYS A 163 -4.61 9.36 16.48
C LYS A 163 -4.56 8.03 17.23
N LEU A 164 -5.66 7.28 17.27
CA LEU A 164 -5.69 5.95 17.85
C LEU A 164 -4.84 4.95 17.05
N ILE A 165 -4.90 4.99 15.71
CA ILE A 165 -4.03 4.18 14.84
C ILE A 165 -2.56 4.50 15.13
N ARG A 166 -2.18 5.77 15.15
CA ARG A 166 -0.81 6.19 15.49
C ARG A 166 -0.36 5.63 16.84
N ALA A 167 -1.22 5.69 17.86
CA ALA A 167 -0.86 5.28 19.21
C ALA A 167 -0.78 3.75 19.40
N LYS A 168 -1.66 3.00 18.72
CA LYS A 168 -1.87 1.56 19.01
C LYS A 168 -1.56 0.61 17.85
N LYS A 169 -1.47 1.10 16.61
CA LYS A 169 -1.35 0.25 15.42
C LYS A 169 -0.06 0.47 14.65
N LEU A 170 0.59 1.62 14.77
CA LEU A 170 1.92 1.81 14.21
C LEU A 170 2.96 1.13 15.11
N TYR A 171 3.74 0.26 14.51
CA TYR A 171 4.74 -0.56 15.18
C TYR A 171 6.04 0.21 15.39
N THR A 172 6.55 0.88 14.33
CA THR A 172 7.89 1.45 14.31
C THR A 172 7.93 2.89 14.81
N ASN A 173 9.08 3.30 15.33
CA ASN A 173 9.28 4.69 15.77
C ASN A 173 9.34 5.65 14.57
N THR A 174 9.90 5.21 13.46
CA THR A 174 9.98 6.00 12.23
C THR A 174 8.58 6.30 11.68
N ALA A 175 7.69 5.30 11.62
CA ALA A 175 6.31 5.51 11.18
C ALA A 175 5.56 6.52 12.07
N LYS A 176 5.74 6.45 13.39
CA LYS A 176 5.15 7.42 14.33
C LYS A 176 5.66 8.84 14.09
N LYS A 177 6.96 9.01 13.81
CA LYS A 177 7.55 10.32 13.47
C LYS A 177 7.02 10.84 12.14
N ILE A 178 6.90 9.96 11.13
CA ILE A 178 6.32 10.32 9.83
C ILE A 178 4.87 10.79 10.03
N TRP A 179 4.08 10.07 10.81
CA TRP A 179 2.71 10.48 11.11
C TRP A 179 2.64 11.87 11.75
N ASP A 180 3.51 12.15 12.74
CA ASP A 180 3.56 13.43 13.43
C ASP A 180 3.92 14.60 12.49
N GLU A 181 4.80 14.37 11.51
CA GLU A 181 5.16 15.37 10.49
C GLU A 181 4.07 15.53 9.43
N LEU A 182 3.40 14.45 9.02
CA LEU A 182 2.27 14.51 8.09
C LEU A 182 1.16 15.43 8.59
N GLN A 183 0.89 15.47 9.89
CA GLN A 183 -0.15 16.34 10.45
C GLN A 183 0.14 17.83 10.22
N LYS A 184 1.41 18.22 10.07
CA LYS A 184 1.88 19.59 9.86
C LYS A 184 2.13 19.91 8.38
N ALA A 185 2.22 18.89 7.54
CA ALA A 185 2.57 19.04 6.14
C ALA A 185 1.43 19.67 5.31
N ASN A 186 1.84 20.46 4.32
CA ASN A 186 0.93 20.91 3.26
C ASN A 186 1.23 20.13 1.97
N PRO A 187 0.27 19.32 1.49
CA PRO A 187 0.45 18.51 0.28
C PRO A 187 0.75 19.29 -1.00
N ALA A 188 0.38 20.58 -1.06
CA ALA A 188 0.60 21.43 -2.22
C ALA A 188 1.95 22.16 -2.19
N SER A 189 2.65 22.21 -1.05
CA SER A 189 3.82 23.07 -0.86
C SER A 189 4.96 22.80 -1.87
N TRP A 190 5.17 21.57 -2.26
CA TRP A 190 6.25 21.17 -3.15
C TRP A 190 6.10 21.78 -4.56
N HIS A 191 4.91 21.72 -5.17
CA HIS A 191 4.67 22.25 -6.50
C HIS A 191 4.49 23.78 -6.51
N LEU A 192 3.99 24.38 -5.44
CA LEU A 192 3.88 25.84 -5.32
C LEU A 192 5.26 26.48 -5.29
N LYS A 193 6.27 25.81 -4.72
CA LYS A 193 7.66 26.27 -4.68
C LYS A 193 8.47 25.91 -5.93
N ALA A 194 8.07 24.88 -6.66
CA ALA A 194 8.82 24.28 -7.78
C ALA A 194 8.20 24.61 -9.14
N ASN A 195 7.73 25.84 -9.36
CA ASN A 195 7.17 26.23 -10.64
C ASN A 195 8.09 27.20 -11.43
N LYS A 196 7.83 27.36 -12.73
CA LYS A 196 8.67 28.20 -13.63
C LYS A 196 8.71 29.69 -13.27
N TRP A 197 7.79 30.14 -12.45
CA TRP A 197 7.69 31.54 -12.02
C TRP A 197 8.42 31.80 -10.70
N VAL A 198 8.74 30.76 -9.95
CA VAL A 198 9.48 30.84 -8.69
C VAL A 198 10.84 30.18 -8.92
N LYS A 199 11.92 30.98 -8.88
CA LYS A 199 13.27 30.42 -8.88
C LYS A 199 13.45 29.58 -7.63
N MET A 200 13.81 28.31 -7.80
CA MET A 200 14.22 27.46 -6.69
C MET A 200 15.54 28.05 -6.13
N GLU A 201 15.43 28.87 -5.12
CA GLU A 201 16.62 29.28 -4.37
C GLU A 201 17.10 28.06 -3.58
N ASN A 202 18.23 27.50 -4.05
CA ASN A 202 19.05 26.51 -3.35
C ASN A 202 18.40 25.15 -3.00
N ALA A 203 18.10 24.35 -3.99
CA ALA A 203 18.11 22.90 -3.83
C ALA A 203 19.58 22.43 -3.89
N GLY A 204 20.31 22.57 -2.77
CA GLY A 204 21.69 22.07 -2.72
C GLY A 204 22.56 22.83 -1.74
N LYS A 205 22.39 22.60 -0.48
CA LYS A 205 23.44 22.61 0.55
C LYS A 205 23.15 21.54 1.57
#